data_6dc566dcdc7ed2bc473b66cf789b1d84
#
_entry.id   6dc566dcdc7ed2bc473b66cf789b1d84
#
_cell.length_a   1.000
_cell.length_b   1.000
_cell.length_c   1.000
_cell.angle_alpha   90.00
_cell.angle_beta   90.00
_cell.angle_gamma   90.00
#
_symmetry.space_group_name_H-M   'P 1'
#
loop_
_entity.id
_entity.type
_entity.pdbx_description
1 polymer ?
#
loop_
_entity_poly.entity_id
_entity_poly.type
_entity_poly.pdbx_seq_one_letter_code
_entity_poly.pdbx_strand_id
1 'polypeptide(L)'
;MKIAILHAANVGFFPRYYKAIASAIKSNGDDVALFVPNSGRNKRNVLPNQHIFGARLNWHVHYTLYRLTGVQDVYSVFSTMSLICKLKAFRPDVIHMNVVNDNMINMPMLVKYINGNSIPVVWTMHDCRAFTGQCPYFDEVSCIRWQTGCGKCPQCATWIDNTHLMWKIRRKWHAGINNLTVVTPSRWLADFVRESFLEEHPIKVIYNGVDIDGFSHKATSDVRKAYGIAPGKKIVLGCSIFWEKRKGLNYFEQLAKLLPDNYQIVLVGNINDEKKQKLNSFGIISTGRTKTFDEMVAWYQAASVFCNPTMADNFPTVNIEALAAGTPVVTFKTGGSPEAIDEKTGKVVEQGNIDELNQAVMYVAEHRDIYSRENCIKRSQLFSNKQYEQYVELYRKILKK
;
A
#
# COMPACT_ATOMS: atom_id res chain seq x y z
N MET A 1 -3.51 -16.44 -21.89
CA MET A 1 -4.49 -15.36 -21.55
C MET A 1 -3.84 -14.00 -21.70
N LYS A 2 -4.68 -12.97 -21.91
CA LYS A 2 -4.25 -11.56 -21.97
C LYS A 2 -4.81 -10.80 -20.76
N ILE A 3 -3.95 -10.26 -19.94
CA ILE A 3 -4.35 -9.58 -18.70
C ILE A 3 -4.12 -8.08 -18.86
N ALA A 4 -5.17 -7.27 -18.72
CA ALA A 4 -5.09 -5.82 -18.70
C ALA A 4 -5.04 -5.33 -17.24
N ILE A 5 -3.92 -4.78 -16.80
CA ILE A 5 -3.79 -4.19 -15.45
C ILE A 5 -4.08 -2.70 -15.52
N LEU A 6 -5.07 -2.21 -14.75
CA LEU A 6 -5.43 -0.79 -14.65
C LEU A 6 -4.90 -0.21 -13.34
N HIS A 7 -4.18 0.91 -13.42
CA HIS A 7 -3.66 1.61 -12.24
C HIS A 7 -3.53 3.11 -12.45
N ALA A 8 -3.65 3.91 -11.38
CA ALA A 8 -3.61 5.37 -11.46
C ALA A 8 -2.20 5.94 -11.61
N ALA A 9 -1.22 5.47 -10.82
CA ALA A 9 0.10 6.10 -10.77
C ALA A 9 1.25 5.13 -10.46
N ASN A 10 2.30 5.17 -11.28
CA ASN A 10 3.51 4.34 -11.13
C ASN A 10 4.46 4.93 -10.06
N VAL A 11 4.02 4.92 -8.81
CA VAL A 11 4.78 5.44 -7.66
C VAL A 11 4.67 4.52 -6.45
N GLY A 12 5.58 4.69 -5.50
CA GLY A 12 5.56 3.95 -4.25
C GLY A 12 5.80 2.45 -4.43
N PHE A 13 4.94 1.65 -3.86
CA PHE A 13 4.97 0.19 -3.90
C PHE A 13 4.62 -0.38 -5.29
N PHE A 14 3.73 0.27 -6.03
CA PHE A 14 3.15 -0.27 -7.26
C PHE A 14 4.15 -0.70 -8.35
N PRO A 15 5.25 0.03 -8.66
CA PRO A 15 6.22 -0.42 -9.65
C PRO A 15 6.83 -1.80 -9.33
N ARG A 16 7.12 -2.10 -8.07
CA ARG A 16 7.63 -3.41 -7.65
C ARG A 16 6.54 -4.48 -7.75
N TYR A 17 5.35 -4.18 -7.26
CA TYR A 17 4.16 -5.02 -7.38
C TYR A 17 3.88 -5.40 -8.84
N TYR A 18 3.82 -4.40 -9.74
CA TYR A 18 3.54 -4.66 -11.15
C TYR A 18 4.62 -5.53 -11.82
N LYS A 19 5.90 -5.24 -11.57
CA LYS A 19 6.99 -6.05 -12.13
C LYS A 19 6.91 -7.51 -11.69
N ALA A 20 6.61 -7.76 -10.43
CA ALA A 20 6.53 -9.10 -9.88
C ALA A 20 5.30 -9.87 -10.42
N ILE A 21 4.11 -9.26 -10.44
CA ILE A 21 2.92 -9.89 -11.01
C ILE A 21 3.04 -10.09 -12.53
N ALA A 22 3.63 -9.13 -13.25
CA ALA A 22 3.88 -9.26 -14.69
C ALA A 22 4.89 -10.37 -14.99
N SER A 23 5.90 -10.55 -14.15
CA SER A 23 6.83 -11.68 -14.23
C SER A 23 6.10 -13.01 -14.03
N ALA A 24 5.28 -13.13 -12.99
CA ALA A 24 4.47 -14.34 -12.75
C ALA A 24 3.53 -14.67 -13.91
N ILE A 25 2.89 -13.67 -14.52
CA ILE A 25 2.02 -13.87 -15.69
C ILE A 25 2.85 -14.37 -16.88
N LYS A 26 3.96 -13.70 -17.19
CA LYS A 26 4.81 -14.04 -18.35
C LYS A 26 5.50 -15.40 -18.23
N SER A 27 5.98 -15.77 -17.05
CA SER A 27 6.59 -17.08 -16.82
C SER A 27 5.61 -18.25 -17.04
N ASN A 28 4.33 -17.97 -16.98
CA ASN A 28 3.26 -18.92 -17.30
C ASN A 28 2.82 -18.91 -18.80
N GLY A 29 3.55 -18.19 -19.68
CA GLY A 29 3.26 -18.09 -21.11
C GLY A 29 2.08 -17.15 -21.46
N ASP A 30 1.65 -16.32 -20.52
CA ASP A 30 0.52 -15.40 -20.67
C ASP A 30 1.01 -13.97 -20.97
N ASP A 31 0.14 -13.13 -21.56
CA ASP A 31 0.44 -11.75 -21.92
C ASP A 31 -0.16 -10.78 -20.91
N VAL A 32 0.57 -9.66 -20.68
CA VAL A 32 0.16 -8.62 -19.73
C VAL A 32 0.46 -7.23 -20.25
N ALA A 33 -0.50 -6.32 -20.13
CA ALA A 33 -0.33 -4.90 -20.43
C ALA A 33 -0.80 -4.03 -19.25
N LEU A 34 -0.06 -2.96 -18.99
CA LEU A 34 -0.38 -1.96 -17.98
C LEU A 34 -1.04 -0.75 -18.63
N PHE A 35 -2.20 -0.35 -18.15
CA PHE A 35 -2.92 0.84 -18.60
C PHE A 35 -2.92 1.89 -17.50
N VAL A 36 -2.32 3.04 -17.77
CA VAL A 36 -2.18 4.16 -16.83
C VAL A 36 -2.61 5.48 -17.47
N PRO A 37 -3.14 6.43 -16.69
CA PRO A 37 -3.50 7.73 -17.21
C PRO A 37 -2.28 8.57 -17.60
N ASN A 38 -2.49 9.52 -18.51
CA ASN A 38 -1.47 10.46 -18.96
C ASN A 38 -1.13 11.46 -17.84
N SER A 39 -0.17 11.12 -17.02
CA SER A 39 0.36 11.98 -15.96
C SER A 39 1.88 12.11 -16.04
N GLY A 40 2.43 13.20 -15.46
CA GLY A 40 3.88 13.38 -15.39
C GLY A 40 4.60 12.28 -14.61
N ARG A 41 3.91 11.68 -13.60
CA ARG A 41 4.44 10.56 -12.81
C ARG A 41 4.59 9.31 -13.67
N ASN A 42 3.57 8.96 -14.46
CA ASN A 42 3.56 7.77 -15.30
C ASN A 42 4.50 7.89 -16.51
N LYS A 43 4.74 9.11 -17.00
CA LYS A 43 5.73 9.37 -18.06
C LYS A 43 7.17 9.28 -17.58
N ARG A 44 7.45 9.66 -16.33
CA ARG A 44 8.80 9.56 -15.75
C ARG A 44 9.13 8.14 -15.29
N ASN A 45 8.13 7.40 -14.82
CA ASN A 45 8.29 6.04 -14.32
C ASN A 45 7.62 5.06 -15.29
N VAL A 46 8.22 4.87 -16.46
CA VAL A 46 7.71 3.93 -17.47
C VAL A 46 7.97 2.50 -17.03
N LEU A 47 6.94 1.68 -17.12
CA LEU A 47 7.00 0.24 -16.79
C LEU A 47 6.84 -0.60 -18.06
N PRO A 48 7.28 -1.87 -18.06
CA PRO A 48 7.14 -2.74 -19.22
C PRO A 48 5.69 -2.87 -19.70
N ASN A 49 5.47 -2.88 -21.02
CA ASN A 49 4.14 -3.01 -21.66
C ASN A 49 3.12 -1.95 -21.18
N GLN A 50 3.58 -0.74 -20.92
CA GLN A 50 2.74 0.35 -20.45
C GLN A 50 2.02 1.06 -21.60
N HIS A 51 0.71 1.20 -21.48
CA HIS A 51 -0.15 1.98 -22.35
C HIS A 51 -0.68 3.22 -21.61
N ILE A 52 -0.35 4.40 -22.09
CA ILE A 52 -0.84 5.66 -21.51
C ILE A 52 -2.16 6.06 -22.20
N PHE A 53 -3.19 6.40 -21.41
CA PHE A 53 -4.49 6.85 -21.92
C PHE A 53 -4.88 8.24 -21.45
N GLY A 54 -5.76 8.92 -22.20
CA GLY A 54 -6.31 10.24 -21.87
C GLY A 54 -5.32 11.40 -22.09
N ALA A 55 -5.79 12.62 -21.81
CA ALA A 55 -5.02 13.86 -21.96
C ALA A 55 -4.44 14.32 -20.61
N ARG A 56 -3.27 15.02 -20.65
CA ARG A 56 -2.54 15.46 -19.45
C ARG A 56 -3.34 16.41 -18.55
N LEU A 57 -4.15 17.29 -19.12
CA LEU A 57 -4.92 18.30 -18.38
C LEU A 57 -6.17 17.71 -17.70
N ASN A 58 -6.62 16.53 -18.10
CA ASN A 58 -7.85 15.93 -17.57
C ASN A 58 -7.83 15.76 -16.05
N TRP A 59 -6.70 15.37 -15.48
CA TRP A 59 -6.61 15.17 -14.03
C TRP A 59 -6.89 16.46 -13.26
N HIS A 60 -6.27 17.57 -13.65
CA HIS A 60 -6.45 18.87 -12.96
C HIS A 60 -7.90 19.34 -13.02
N VAL A 61 -8.51 19.27 -14.20
CA VAL A 61 -9.93 19.65 -14.37
C VAL A 61 -10.85 18.78 -13.54
N HIS A 62 -10.69 17.45 -13.62
CA HIS A 62 -11.58 16.52 -12.92
C HIS A 62 -11.33 16.52 -11.41
N TYR A 63 -10.09 16.72 -10.96
CA TYR A 63 -9.79 16.92 -9.54
C TYR A 63 -10.42 18.20 -9.00
N THR A 64 -10.38 19.29 -9.75
CA THR A 64 -11.05 20.54 -9.37
C THR A 64 -12.57 20.35 -9.28
N LEU A 65 -13.19 19.72 -10.28
CA LEU A 65 -14.61 19.40 -10.25
C LEU A 65 -14.96 18.50 -9.05
N TYR A 66 -14.16 17.49 -8.76
CA TYR A 66 -14.31 16.67 -7.56
C TYR A 66 -14.25 17.51 -6.27
N ARG A 67 -13.25 18.40 -6.16
CA ARG A 67 -13.13 19.29 -4.99
C ARG A 67 -14.35 20.18 -4.79
N LEU A 68 -14.90 20.71 -5.88
CA LEU A 68 -16.06 21.58 -5.88
C LEU A 68 -17.37 20.86 -5.60
N THR A 69 -17.57 19.70 -6.22
CA THR A 69 -18.86 19.01 -6.23
C THR A 69 -18.95 17.85 -5.23
N GLY A 70 -17.82 17.35 -4.70
CA GLY A 70 -17.79 16.12 -3.91
C GLY A 70 -18.10 14.84 -4.71
N VAL A 71 -18.23 14.93 -6.04
CA VAL A 71 -18.51 13.78 -6.91
C VAL A 71 -17.24 13.37 -7.66
N GLN A 72 -16.93 12.10 -7.63
CA GLN A 72 -15.69 11.51 -8.17
C GLN A 72 -16.01 10.46 -9.24
N ASP A 73 -15.03 10.20 -10.12
CA ASP A 73 -15.03 9.07 -11.08
C ASP A 73 -16.18 9.11 -12.12
N VAL A 74 -16.69 10.32 -12.46
CA VAL A 74 -17.75 10.54 -13.46
C VAL A 74 -17.33 11.47 -14.61
N TYR A 75 -16.38 12.36 -14.37
CA TYR A 75 -16.08 13.46 -15.34
C TYR A 75 -15.17 13.04 -16.48
N SER A 76 -14.38 11.97 -16.32
CA SER A 76 -13.29 11.58 -17.22
C SER A 76 -13.75 10.83 -18.49
N VAL A 77 -14.78 11.34 -19.17
CA VAL A 77 -15.39 10.68 -20.34
C VAL A 77 -14.36 10.43 -21.44
N PHE A 78 -13.67 11.45 -21.93
CA PHE A 78 -12.70 11.32 -23.04
C PHE A 78 -11.50 10.43 -22.68
N SER A 79 -11.00 10.52 -21.44
CA SER A 79 -9.96 9.63 -20.96
C SER A 79 -10.41 8.18 -20.98
N THR A 80 -11.65 7.93 -20.56
CA THR A 80 -12.22 6.57 -20.52
C THR A 80 -12.49 6.04 -21.92
N MET A 81 -12.92 6.88 -22.87
CA MET A 81 -13.02 6.50 -24.29
C MET A 81 -11.65 6.06 -24.83
N SER A 82 -10.59 6.85 -24.55
CA SER A 82 -9.22 6.47 -24.96
C SER A 82 -8.78 5.14 -24.32
N LEU A 83 -9.10 4.91 -23.04
CA LEU A 83 -8.84 3.63 -22.37
C LEU A 83 -9.58 2.48 -23.05
N ILE A 84 -10.88 2.64 -23.28
CA ILE A 84 -11.72 1.60 -23.91
C ILE A 84 -11.22 1.25 -25.33
N CYS A 85 -10.81 2.26 -26.13
CA CYS A 85 -10.21 2.01 -27.45
C CYS A 85 -8.94 1.14 -27.33
N LYS A 86 -8.08 1.42 -26.36
CA LYS A 86 -6.86 0.63 -26.12
C LYS A 86 -7.16 -0.78 -25.60
N LEU A 87 -8.15 -0.92 -24.71
CA LEU A 87 -8.63 -2.23 -24.25
C LEU A 87 -9.20 -3.06 -25.39
N LYS A 88 -10.01 -2.47 -26.28
CA LYS A 88 -10.52 -3.14 -27.50
C LYS A 88 -9.39 -3.63 -28.41
N ALA A 89 -8.33 -2.83 -28.58
CA ALA A 89 -7.16 -3.22 -29.38
C ALA A 89 -6.37 -4.36 -28.73
N PHE A 90 -6.21 -4.33 -27.41
CA PHE A 90 -5.48 -5.36 -26.64
C PHE A 90 -6.29 -6.66 -26.52
N ARG A 91 -7.64 -6.59 -26.46
CA ARG A 91 -8.57 -7.71 -26.27
C ARG A 91 -8.25 -8.54 -25.02
N PRO A 92 -8.38 -7.95 -23.82
CA PRO A 92 -8.06 -8.67 -22.58
C PRO A 92 -9.08 -9.80 -22.32
N ASP A 93 -8.56 -10.93 -21.85
CA ASP A 93 -9.37 -12.01 -21.27
C ASP A 93 -9.82 -11.68 -19.85
N VAL A 94 -8.99 -10.91 -19.10
CA VAL A 94 -9.27 -10.44 -17.74
C VAL A 94 -8.82 -9.00 -17.59
N ILE A 95 -9.63 -8.19 -16.91
CA ILE A 95 -9.23 -6.87 -16.44
C ILE A 95 -8.89 -6.95 -14.96
N HIS A 96 -7.64 -6.61 -14.61
CA HIS A 96 -7.19 -6.50 -13.23
C HIS A 96 -7.11 -5.05 -12.81
N MET A 97 -8.07 -4.59 -12.02
CA MET A 97 -8.10 -3.24 -11.45
C MET A 97 -7.32 -3.19 -10.14
N ASN A 98 -6.55 -2.11 -9.96
CA ASN A 98 -5.91 -1.73 -8.70
C ASN A 98 -6.51 -0.41 -8.21
N VAL A 99 -5.69 0.64 -7.99
CA VAL A 99 -6.21 1.97 -7.70
C VAL A 99 -6.73 2.60 -8.98
N VAL A 100 -8.06 2.66 -9.13
CA VAL A 100 -8.74 3.24 -10.30
C VAL A 100 -9.54 4.50 -9.93
N ASN A 101 -9.63 4.83 -8.64
CA ASN A 101 -10.42 5.92 -8.06
C ASN A 101 -9.54 7.18 -7.91
N ASP A 102 -9.06 7.76 -9.00
CA ASP A 102 -8.16 8.92 -8.99
C ASP A 102 -8.58 9.99 -10.01
N ASN A 103 -9.89 10.15 -10.22
CA ASN A 103 -10.49 11.13 -11.14
C ASN A 103 -10.02 10.98 -12.61
N MET A 104 -9.54 9.83 -13.02
CA MET A 104 -9.00 9.60 -14.36
C MET A 104 -9.86 8.67 -15.22
N ILE A 105 -10.82 8.01 -14.60
CA ILE A 105 -11.73 7.04 -15.23
C ILE A 105 -13.18 7.45 -14.92
N ASN A 106 -14.05 7.38 -15.91
CA ASN A 106 -15.49 7.42 -15.74
C ASN A 106 -15.96 5.99 -15.47
N MET A 107 -16.21 5.67 -14.19
CA MET A 107 -16.57 4.31 -13.77
C MET A 107 -17.84 3.77 -14.44
N PRO A 108 -18.94 4.53 -14.59
CA PRO A 108 -20.13 4.05 -15.32
C PRO A 108 -19.81 3.57 -16.73
N MET A 109 -18.98 4.30 -17.47
CA MET A 109 -18.59 3.92 -18.84
C MET A 109 -17.72 2.67 -18.85
N LEU A 110 -16.76 2.56 -17.92
CA LEU A 110 -15.90 1.39 -17.81
C LEU A 110 -16.72 0.15 -17.43
N VAL A 111 -17.61 0.25 -16.45
CA VAL A 111 -18.51 -0.85 -16.02
C VAL A 111 -19.43 -1.28 -17.17
N LYS A 112 -20.01 -0.31 -17.92
CA LYS A 112 -20.82 -0.63 -19.10
C LYS A 112 -20.01 -1.40 -20.16
N TYR A 113 -18.77 -1.01 -20.41
CA TYR A 113 -17.88 -1.71 -21.35
C TYR A 113 -17.54 -3.13 -20.86
N ILE A 114 -17.18 -3.28 -19.60
CA ILE A 114 -16.85 -4.57 -18.97
C ILE A 114 -18.03 -5.52 -19.06
N ASN A 115 -19.20 -5.11 -18.58
CA ASN A 115 -20.40 -5.95 -18.58
C ASN A 115 -20.91 -6.27 -19.98
N GLY A 116 -20.88 -5.30 -20.90
CA GLY A 116 -21.31 -5.47 -22.29
C GLY A 116 -20.42 -6.44 -23.09
N ASN A 117 -19.20 -6.71 -22.64
CA ASN A 117 -18.28 -7.67 -23.26
C ASN A 117 -18.06 -8.90 -22.36
N SER A 118 -18.78 -9.03 -21.25
CA SER A 118 -18.67 -10.12 -20.27
C SER A 118 -17.25 -10.39 -19.77
N ILE A 119 -16.41 -9.33 -19.68
CA ILE A 119 -14.99 -9.47 -19.29
C ILE A 119 -14.92 -9.68 -17.77
N PRO A 120 -14.31 -10.77 -17.28
CA PRO A 120 -14.07 -10.97 -15.86
C PRO A 120 -13.15 -9.90 -15.29
N VAL A 121 -13.45 -9.47 -14.05
CA VAL A 121 -12.68 -8.47 -13.33
C VAL A 121 -12.09 -9.04 -12.05
N VAL A 122 -10.80 -8.85 -11.86
CA VAL A 122 -10.14 -8.97 -10.56
C VAL A 122 -9.88 -7.56 -10.07
N TRP A 123 -10.36 -7.20 -8.88
CA TRP A 123 -10.08 -5.89 -8.29
C TRP A 123 -9.29 -6.03 -7.01
N THR A 124 -7.98 -5.70 -7.06
CA THR A 124 -7.15 -5.63 -5.85
C THR A 124 -7.36 -4.29 -5.17
N MET A 125 -7.94 -4.33 -4.00
CA MET A 125 -8.22 -3.14 -3.17
C MET A 125 -7.06 -2.88 -2.23
N HIS A 126 -6.44 -1.71 -2.35
CA HIS A 126 -5.33 -1.29 -1.49
C HIS A 126 -5.77 -0.41 -0.33
N ASP A 127 -7.00 0.05 -0.33
CA ASP A 127 -7.65 0.85 0.71
C ASP A 127 -9.18 0.69 0.65
N CYS A 128 -9.91 1.39 1.53
CA CYS A 128 -11.36 1.28 1.67
C CYS A 128 -12.17 2.17 0.70
N ARG A 129 -11.53 2.94 -0.19
CA ARG A 129 -12.23 3.87 -1.08
C ARG A 129 -13.25 3.23 -2.00
N ALA A 130 -13.07 1.96 -2.35
CA ALA A 130 -13.95 1.27 -3.26
C ALA A 130 -15.39 1.08 -2.71
N PHE A 131 -15.55 1.01 -1.39
CA PHE A 131 -16.85 0.78 -0.73
C PHE A 131 -17.26 1.88 0.26
N THR A 132 -16.49 2.96 0.37
CA THR A 132 -16.82 4.15 1.16
C THR A 132 -17.29 5.30 0.25
N GLY A 133 -17.77 6.40 0.84
CA GLY A 133 -18.09 7.61 0.09
C GLY A 133 -16.87 8.30 -0.52
N GLN A 134 -15.72 8.28 0.20
CA GLN A 134 -14.45 8.85 -0.31
C GLN A 134 -13.22 8.43 0.49
N CYS A 135 -13.35 8.08 1.78
CA CYS A 135 -12.19 7.93 2.66
C CYS A 135 -11.45 6.60 2.41
N PRO A 136 -10.11 6.62 2.41
CA PRO A 136 -9.30 5.41 2.29
C PRO A 136 -9.20 4.62 3.60
N TYR A 137 -9.28 5.29 4.76
CA TYR A 137 -9.15 4.72 6.09
C TYR A 137 -10.16 5.40 7.02
N PHE A 138 -11.26 4.73 7.32
CA PHE A 138 -12.32 5.24 8.20
C PHE A 138 -12.06 4.88 9.66
N ASP A 139 -11.19 3.95 9.91
CA ASP A 139 -10.77 3.50 11.24
C ASP A 139 -9.98 4.57 12.01
N GLU A 140 -9.26 5.47 11.34
CA GLU A 140 -8.60 6.63 11.96
C GLU A 140 -9.55 7.48 12.83
N VAL A 141 -10.84 7.51 12.48
CA VAL A 141 -11.88 8.28 13.17
C VAL A 141 -13.03 7.42 13.67
N SER A 142 -12.81 6.09 13.72
CA SER A 142 -13.79 5.09 14.18
C SER A 142 -15.18 5.26 13.51
N CYS A 143 -15.20 5.56 12.20
CA CYS A 143 -16.42 5.83 11.46
C CYS A 143 -17.06 4.55 10.96
N ILE A 144 -18.32 4.30 11.32
CA ILE A 144 -19.11 3.12 10.87
C ILE A 144 -20.13 3.46 9.78
N ARG A 145 -20.21 4.71 9.33
CA ARG A 145 -21.26 5.17 8.39
C ARG A 145 -21.16 4.53 7.01
N TRP A 146 -20.02 4.02 6.64
CA TRP A 146 -19.80 3.32 5.36
C TRP A 146 -20.66 2.05 5.23
N GLN A 147 -21.07 1.44 6.31
CA GLN A 147 -21.91 0.22 6.30
C GLN A 147 -23.34 0.52 5.82
N THR A 148 -23.93 1.64 6.24
CA THR A 148 -25.35 1.99 5.99
C THR A 148 -25.54 3.15 5.01
N GLY A 149 -24.49 3.83 4.63
CA GLY A 149 -24.51 4.99 3.72
C GLY A 149 -23.79 6.19 4.30
N CYS A 150 -22.62 6.50 3.80
CA CYS A 150 -21.83 7.68 4.20
C CYS A 150 -22.67 8.98 4.27
N GLY A 151 -22.09 10.07 4.72
CA GLY A 151 -22.69 11.39 4.90
C GLY A 151 -22.22 12.03 6.19
N LYS A 152 -22.26 13.36 6.29
CA LYS A 152 -21.66 14.14 7.39
C LYS A 152 -20.26 13.61 7.74
N CYS A 153 -19.41 13.54 6.70
CA CYS A 153 -18.12 12.84 6.75
C CYS A 153 -17.14 13.59 7.66
N PRO A 154 -16.58 12.94 8.73
CA PRO A 154 -15.61 13.60 9.61
C PRO A 154 -14.25 13.85 8.92
N GLN A 155 -14.01 13.20 7.78
CA GLN A 155 -12.79 13.33 6.97
C GLN A 155 -13.11 13.88 5.57
N CYS A 156 -14.11 14.76 5.43
CA CYS A 156 -14.51 15.26 4.12
C CYS A 156 -13.37 16.05 3.47
N ALA A 157 -12.91 15.57 2.32
CA ALA A 157 -11.82 16.18 1.55
C ALA A 157 -12.30 17.22 0.54
N THR A 158 -13.62 17.43 0.39
CA THR A 158 -14.27 18.28 -0.63
C THR A 158 -15.02 19.44 0.01
N TRP A 159 -15.28 20.50 -0.75
CA TRP A 159 -16.01 21.67 -0.26
C TRP A 159 -17.48 21.35 0.05
N ILE A 160 -18.07 20.44 -0.73
CA ILE A 160 -19.42 19.95 -0.51
C ILE A 160 -19.33 18.49 -0.09
N ASP A 161 -19.96 18.14 1.02
CA ASP A 161 -20.04 16.74 1.47
C ASP A 161 -21.13 15.98 0.69
N ASN A 162 -20.75 15.42 -0.41
CA ASN A 162 -21.56 14.49 -1.20
C ASN A 162 -21.19 13.02 -0.97
N THR A 163 -20.60 12.70 0.19
CA THR A 163 -20.15 11.33 0.50
C THR A 163 -21.29 10.31 0.52
N HIS A 164 -22.52 10.73 0.90
CA HIS A 164 -23.70 9.87 0.82
C HIS A 164 -24.09 9.56 -0.63
N LEU A 165 -24.09 10.56 -1.51
CA LEU A 165 -24.35 10.37 -2.92
C LEU A 165 -23.28 9.48 -3.54
N MET A 166 -22.00 9.72 -3.23
CA MET A 166 -20.88 8.90 -3.73
C MET A 166 -20.97 7.46 -3.27
N TRP A 167 -21.38 7.21 -2.03
CA TRP A 167 -21.59 5.86 -1.52
C TRP A 167 -22.69 5.13 -2.32
N LYS A 168 -23.85 5.78 -2.56
CA LYS A 168 -24.94 5.21 -3.38
C LYS A 168 -24.51 4.92 -4.81
N ILE A 169 -23.77 5.85 -5.41
CA ILE A 169 -23.27 5.76 -6.77
C ILE A 169 -22.26 4.60 -6.88
N ARG A 170 -21.31 4.51 -5.95
CA ARG A 170 -20.33 3.43 -5.91
C ARG A 170 -20.97 2.07 -5.68
N ARG A 171 -21.95 1.99 -4.77
CA ARG A 171 -22.75 0.77 -4.62
C ARG A 171 -23.34 0.31 -5.93
N LYS A 172 -23.98 1.22 -6.68
CA LYS A 172 -24.55 0.90 -7.98
C LYS A 172 -23.51 0.44 -9.01
N TRP A 173 -22.35 1.08 -9.08
CA TRP A 173 -21.37 0.78 -10.13
C TRP A 173 -20.44 -0.37 -9.75
N HIS A 174 -19.91 -0.37 -8.54
CA HIS A 174 -18.92 -1.38 -8.15
C HIS A 174 -19.59 -2.74 -7.92
N ALA A 175 -20.70 -2.77 -7.17
CA ALA A 175 -21.49 -4.00 -7.03
C ALA A 175 -22.18 -4.41 -8.34
N GLY A 176 -22.37 -3.49 -9.30
CA GLY A 176 -22.92 -3.76 -10.62
C GLY A 176 -21.93 -4.38 -11.64
N ILE A 177 -20.71 -4.72 -11.26
CA ILE A 177 -19.77 -5.47 -12.12
C ILE A 177 -20.13 -6.95 -12.05
N ASN A 178 -20.65 -7.51 -13.15
CA ASN A 178 -21.25 -8.86 -13.17
C ASN A 178 -20.28 -9.98 -12.75
N ASN A 179 -19.04 -9.96 -13.25
CA ASN A 179 -18.02 -11.00 -13.01
C ASN A 179 -16.85 -10.44 -12.19
N LEU A 180 -17.15 -9.83 -11.05
CA LEU A 180 -16.14 -9.26 -10.14
C LEU A 180 -15.65 -10.32 -9.16
N THR A 181 -14.32 -10.39 -9.00
CA THR A 181 -13.66 -11.01 -7.84
C THR A 181 -12.82 -9.95 -7.14
N VAL A 182 -13.09 -9.72 -5.86
CA VAL A 182 -12.33 -8.80 -5.02
C VAL A 182 -11.10 -9.51 -4.46
N VAL A 183 -9.95 -8.84 -4.51
CA VAL A 183 -8.73 -9.28 -3.84
C VAL A 183 -8.31 -8.22 -2.83
N THR A 184 -7.88 -8.65 -1.66
CA THR A 184 -7.35 -7.76 -0.61
C THR A 184 -5.96 -8.23 -0.18
N PRO A 185 -5.01 -7.31 0.11
CA PRO A 185 -3.69 -7.69 0.58
C PRO A 185 -3.63 -7.96 2.10
N SER A 186 -4.76 -8.02 2.78
CA SER A 186 -4.89 -8.35 4.20
C SER A 186 -6.24 -8.99 4.51
N ARG A 187 -6.30 -9.76 5.58
CA ARG A 187 -7.56 -10.26 6.15
C ARG A 187 -8.38 -9.10 6.72
N TRP A 188 -7.72 -8.16 7.38
CA TRP A 188 -8.34 -6.96 7.90
C TRP A 188 -9.21 -6.26 6.85
N LEU A 189 -8.68 -5.99 5.66
CA LEU A 189 -9.48 -5.36 4.60
C LEU A 189 -10.54 -6.31 4.03
N ALA A 190 -10.25 -7.63 3.95
CA ALA A 190 -11.23 -8.61 3.50
C ALA A 190 -12.48 -8.64 4.39
N ASP A 191 -12.30 -8.50 5.71
CA ASP A 191 -13.41 -8.49 6.67
C ASP A 191 -14.31 -7.27 6.43
N PHE A 192 -13.74 -6.09 6.22
CA PHE A 192 -14.53 -4.91 5.85
C PHE A 192 -15.23 -5.02 4.50
N VAL A 193 -14.59 -5.65 3.51
CA VAL A 193 -15.28 -5.90 2.24
C VAL A 193 -16.49 -6.82 2.42
N ARG A 194 -16.40 -7.84 3.28
CA ARG A 194 -17.52 -8.74 3.62
C ARG A 194 -18.68 -8.02 4.34
N GLU A 195 -18.39 -6.94 5.07
CA GLU A 195 -19.39 -6.12 5.73
C GLU A 195 -19.93 -4.97 4.84
N SER A 196 -19.41 -4.83 3.62
CA SER A 196 -19.76 -3.76 2.70
C SER A 196 -20.79 -4.21 1.66
N PHE A 197 -21.24 -3.28 0.82
CA PHE A 197 -22.10 -3.58 -0.32
C PHE A 197 -21.43 -4.47 -1.41
N LEU A 198 -20.21 -4.92 -1.20
CA LEU A 198 -19.48 -5.84 -2.08
C LEU A 198 -19.49 -7.30 -1.56
N GLU A 199 -20.19 -7.58 -0.47
CA GLU A 199 -20.24 -8.88 0.21
C GLU A 199 -20.65 -10.05 -0.70
N GLU A 200 -21.50 -9.82 -1.69
CA GLU A 200 -21.98 -10.85 -2.62
C GLU A 200 -20.92 -11.29 -3.64
N HIS A 201 -19.82 -10.53 -3.77
CA HIS A 201 -18.75 -10.90 -4.70
C HIS A 201 -17.73 -11.84 -4.03
N PRO A 202 -17.14 -12.78 -4.81
CA PRO A 202 -16.05 -13.61 -4.29
C PRO A 202 -14.88 -12.74 -3.78
N ILE A 203 -14.43 -13.03 -2.55
CA ILE A 203 -13.33 -12.30 -1.91
C ILE A 203 -12.16 -13.27 -1.70
N LYS A 204 -10.96 -12.89 -2.13
CA LYS A 204 -9.72 -13.63 -1.93
C LYS A 204 -8.68 -12.74 -1.26
N VAL A 205 -8.00 -13.27 -0.23
CA VAL A 205 -6.82 -12.62 0.34
C VAL A 205 -5.59 -13.09 -0.43
N ILE A 206 -4.83 -12.14 -1.01
CA ILE A 206 -3.51 -12.36 -1.59
C ILE A 206 -2.61 -11.27 -1.05
N TYR A 207 -1.73 -11.63 -0.13
CA TYR A 207 -0.82 -10.68 0.50
C TYR A 207 0.11 -10.00 -0.50
N ASN A 208 0.53 -8.78 -0.18
CA ASN A 208 1.59 -8.12 -0.95
C ASN A 208 2.89 -8.92 -0.84
N GLY A 209 3.52 -9.19 -1.97
CA GLY A 209 4.81 -9.85 -2.05
C GLY A 209 5.98 -8.87 -1.96
N VAL A 210 7.09 -9.33 -1.41
CA VAL A 210 8.38 -8.62 -1.33
C VAL A 210 9.48 -9.48 -1.93
N ASP A 211 10.49 -8.85 -2.48
CA ASP A 211 11.73 -9.50 -2.95
C ASP A 211 12.59 -9.91 -1.74
N ILE A 212 12.30 -11.10 -1.21
CA ILE A 212 12.96 -11.60 0.01
C ILE A 212 14.47 -11.80 -0.22
N ASP A 213 14.86 -12.35 -1.36
CA ASP A 213 16.26 -12.59 -1.68
C ASP A 213 17.04 -11.26 -1.77
N GLY A 214 16.43 -10.26 -2.39
CA GLY A 214 16.98 -8.91 -2.45
C GLY A 214 17.20 -8.26 -1.07
N PHE A 215 16.30 -8.47 -0.11
CA PHE A 215 16.45 -7.92 1.25
C PHE A 215 17.33 -8.79 2.17
N SER A 216 17.43 -10.08 1.93
CA SER A 216 18.21 -11.00 2.77
C SER A 216 19.70 -11.04 2.44
N HIS A 217 20.13 -10.56 1.26
CA HIS A 217 21.54 -10.51 0.90
C HIS A 217 22.34 -9.63 1.89
N LYS A 218 23.63 -9.88 2.03
CA LYS A 218 24.50 -9.07 2.89
C LYS A 218 24.76 -7.72 2.24
N ALA A 219 24.31 -6.65 2.89
CA ALA A 219 24.58 -5.29 2.43
C ALA A 219 26.09 -4.96 2.49
N THR A 220 26.53 -4.14 1.56
CA THR A 220 27.93 -3.67 1.46
C THR A 220 28.10 -2.26 2.04
N SER A 221 27.03 -1.48 2.13
CA SER A 221 27.04 -0.13 2.69
C SER A 221 27.20 -0.13 4.21
N ASP A 222 28.14 0.65 4.73
CA ASP A 222 28.30 0.88 6.17
C ASP A 222 27.56 2.15 6.59
N VAL A 223 26.27 1.99 6.85
CA VAL A 223 25.40 3.12 7.26
C VAL A 223 25.72 3.65 8.66
N ARG A 224 26.27 2.81 9.57
CA ARG A 224 26.68 3.28 10.89
C ARG A 224 27.82 4.28 10.80
N LYS A 225 28.86 3.95 10.02
CA LYS A 225 30.01 4.82 9.78
C LYS A 225 29.58 6.09 9.04
N ALA A 226 28.76 5.95 8.00
CA ALA A 226 28.31 7.10 7.19
C ALA A 226 27.52 8.15 7.98
N TYR A 227 26.84 7.74 9.05
CA TYR A 227 26.02 8.64 9.88
C TYR A 227 26.58 8.83 11.31
N GLY A 228 27.82 8.42 11.58
CA GLY A 228 28.48 8.62 12.87
C GLY A 228 27.82 7.90 14.06
N ILE A 229 27.14 6.77 13.81
CA ILE A 229 26.47 6.00 14.87
C ILE A 229 27.49 5.10 15.56
N ALA A 230 27.73 5.34 16.85
CA ALA A 230 28.70 4.59 17.64
C ALA A 230 28.42 3.05 17.61
N PRO A 231 29.50 2.23 17.62
CA PRO A 231 29.39 0.79 17.69
C PRO A 231 28.53 0.31 18.82
N GLY A 232 27.96 -0.03 19.43
CA GLY A 232 27.18 -0.44 20.60
C GLY A 232 25.79 0.20 20.70
N LYS A 233 25.49 1.26 19.96
CA LYS A 233 24.14 1.82 19.97
C LYS A 233 23.14 0.90 19.30
N LYS A 234 21.99 0.68 19.94
CA LYS A 234 20.86 -0.06 19.39
C LYS A 234 20.06 0.87 18.47
N ILE A 235 19.92 0.51 17.19
CA ILE A 235 19.17 1.31 16.22
C ILE A 235 17.71 0.92 16.26
N VAL A 236 16.82 1.92 16.49
CA VAL A 236 15.38 1.84 16.27
C VAL A 236 15.09 2.49 14.92
N LEU A 237 14.74 1.68 13.93
CA LEU A 237 14.56 2.11 12.56
C LEU A 237 13.09 2.34 12.24
N GLY A 238 12.77 3.48 11.63
CA GLY A 238 11.49 3.72 10.95
C GLY A 238 11.71 4.02 9.46
N CYS A 239 10.84 3.51 8.59
CA CYS A 239 10.90 3.76 7.15
C CYS A 239 9.54 4.19 6.59
N SER A 240 9.54 5.29 5.81
CA SER A 240 8.37 5.73 5.04
C SER A 240 8.81 6.53 3.82
N ILE A 241 8.06 6.42 2.71
CA ILE A 241 8.34 7.25 1.53
C ILE A 241 8.16 8.73 1.86
N PHE A 242 7.08 9.05 2.59
CA PHE A 242 6.77 10.38 3.12
C PHE A 242 6.30 10.23 4.56
N TRP A 243 6.88 11.00 5.44
CA TRP A 243 6.50 11.03 6.85
C TRP A 243 5.32 11.97 7.08
N GLU A 244 4.14 11.38 7.15
CA GLU A 244 2.87 12.04 7.46
C GLU A 244 2.42 11.67 8.88
N LYS A 245 1.44 12.42 9.43
CA LYS A 245 0.85 12.14 10.75
C LYS A 245 0.41 10.66 10.87
N ARG A 246 -0.23 10.15 9.83
CA ARG A 246 -0.72 8.76 9.74
C ARG A 246 0.40 7.71 9.91
N LYS A 247 1.64 8.03 9.54
CA LYS A 247 2.81 7.14 9.69
C LYS A 247 3.44 7.18 11.08
N GLY A 248 2.84 7.90 12.02
CA GLY A 248 3.22 7.88 13.42
C GLY A 248 4.50 8.61 13.77
N LEU A 249 4.87 9.65 12.99
CA LEU A 249 6.09 10.42 13.22
C LEU A 249 6.20 10.97 14.66
N ASN A 250 5.07 11.38 15.24
CA ASN A 250 4.99 11.90 16.60
C ASN A 250 5.35 10.85 17.69
N TYR A 251 5.18 9.57 17.40
CA TYR A 251 5.58 8.52 18.36
C TYR A 251 7.10 8.35 18.42
N PHE A 252 7.82 8.63 17.35
CA PHE A 252 9.28 8.64 17.39
C PHE A 252 9.81 9.83 18.21
N GLU A 253 9.15 10.99 18.18
CA GLU A 253 9.48 12.13 19.07
C GLU A 253 9.26 11.78 20.55
N GLN A 254 8.21 11.00 20.85
CA GLN A 254 7.93 10.54 22.21
C GLN A 254 8.93 9.43 22.63
N LEU A 255 9.20 8.47 21.77
CA LEU A 255 10.20 7.43 22.02
C LEU A 255 11.59 8.01 22.31
N ALA A 256 11.99 9.07 21.61
CA ALA A 256 13.28 9.71 21.82
C ALA A 256 13.44 10.29 23.23
N LYS A 257 12.35 10.59 23.93
CA LYS A 257 12.37 11.07 25.32
C LYS A 257 12.37 9.94 26.34
N LEU A 258 11.99 8.73 25.94
CA LEU A 258 11.81 7.58 26.83
C LEU A 258 12.95 6.56 26.72
N LEU A 259 13.56 6.47 25.54
CA LEU A 259 14.63 5.51 25.28
C LEU A 259 15.94 5.94 25.96
N PRO A 260 16.71 5.00 26.54
CA PRO A 260 18.03 5.27 27.10
C PRO A 260 19.06 5.73 26.05
N ASP A 261 20.14 6.34 26.49
CA ASP A 261 21.21 6.92 25.64
C ASP A 261 21.90 5.89 24.71
N ASN A 262 21.85 4.60 25.05
CA ASN A 262 22.40 3.54 24.22
C ASN A 262 21.52 3.17 23.01
N TYR A 263 20.38 3.87 22.81
CA TYR A 263 19.54 3.76 21.63
C TYR A 263 19.76 4.92 20.66
N GLN A 264 19.54 4.66 19.37
CA GLN A 264 19.55 5.67 18.33
C GLN A 264 18.34 5.47 17.41
N ILE A 265 17.46 6.45 17.36
CA ILE A 265 16.35 6.45 16.39
C ILE A 265 16.87 6.96 15.05
N VAL A 266 16.54 6.22 13.99
CA VAL A 266 16.84 6.56 12.60
C VAL A 266 15.58 6.51 11.77
N LEU A 267 15.30 7.59 11.03
CA LEU A 267 14.14 7.68 10.14
C LEU A 267 14.61 7.81 8.69
N VAL A 268 14.24 6.82 7.89
CA VAL A 268 14.49 6.80 6.44
C VAL A 268 13.26 7.28 5.69
N GLY A 269 13.44 8.21 4.74
CA GLY A 269 12.40 8.75 3.88
C GLY A 269 12.30 10.27 3.89
N ASN A 270 11.37 10.80 3.08
CA ASN A 270 11.26 12.25 2.93
C ASN A 270 10.58 12.88 4.15
N ILE A 271 11.29 13.84 4.74
CA ILE A 271 10.81 14.69 5.82
C ILE A 271 11.07 16.12 5.38
N ASN A 272 10.13 17.04 5.60
CA ASN A 272 10.37 18.47 5.31
C ASN A 272 11.39 19.06 6.30
N ASP A 273 12.05 20.16 5.90
CA ASP A 273 13.18 20.72 6.65
C ASP A 273 12.80 21.17 8.06
N GLU A 274 11.62 21.74 8.25
CA GLU A 274 11.10 22.16 9.56
C GLU A 274 10.99 20.97 10.52
N LYS A 275 10.34 19.89 10.08
CA LYS A 275 10.23 18.66 10.88
C LYS A 275 11.58 18.02 11.11
N LYS A 276 12.49 18.07 10.12
CA LYS A 276 13.83 17.52 10.25
C LYS A 276 14.63 18.24 11.35
N GLN A 277 14.58 19.57 11.40
CA GLN A 277 15.21 20.35 12.47
C GLN A 277 14.66 19.97 13.85
N LYS A 278 13.34 19.84 13.96
CA LYS A 278 12.69 19.40 15.21
C LYS A 278 13.14 17.99 15.61
N LEU A 279 13.21 17.02 14.67
CA LEU A 279 13.67 15.66 14.98
C LEU A 279 15.13 15.64 15.43
N ASN A 280 15.99 16.45 14.79
CA ASN A 280 17.39 16.57 15.18
C ASN A 280 17.55 17.09 16.62
N SER A 281 16.67 18.00 17.11
CA SER A 281 16.70 18.47 18.51
C SER A 281 16.36 17.36 19.53
N PHE A 282 15.75 16.28 19.10
CA PHE A 282 15.53 15.05 19.89
C PHE A 282 16.63 14.00 19.69
N GLY A 283 17.71 14.30 18.97
CA GLY A 283 18.76 13.33 18.66
C GLY A 283 18.34 12.27 17.62
N ILE A 284 17.23 12.46 16.90
CA ILE A 284 16.76 11.54 15.86
C ILE A 284 17.49 11.82 14.54
N ILE A 285 18.11 10.81 13.97
CA ILE A 285 18.77 10.90 12.67
C ILE A 285 17.72 10.74 11.55
N SER A 286 17.63 11.75 10.68
CA SER A 286 16.78 11.73 9.48
C SER A 286 17.66 11.67 8.24
N THR A 287 17.63 10.52 7.50
CA THR A 287 18.54 10.26 6.39
C THR A 287 18.05 10.84 5.06
N GLY A 288 16.75 11.16 4.96
CA GLY A 288 16.12 11.35 3.67
C GLY A 288 15.89 10.01 2.94
N ARG A 289 15.75 10.05 1.61
CA ARG A 289 15.61 8.83 0.80
C ARG A 289 16.98 8.18 0.61
N THR A 290 17.02 6.86 0.69
CA THR A 290 18.22 6.09 0.32
C THR A 290 18.56 6.27 -1.16
N LYS A 291 19.84 6.32 -1.47
CA LYS A 291 20.35 6.50 -2.84
C LYS A 291 20.34 5.19 -3.63
N THR A 292 20.55 4.08 -2.93
CA THR A 292 20.62 2.74 -3.52
C THR A 292 19.72 1.76 -2.77
N PHE A 293 19.43 0.62 -3.40
CA PHE A 293 18.72 -0.48 -2.74
C PHE A 293 19.60 -1.10 -1.64
N ASP A 294 20.90 -1.22 -1.86
CA ASP A 294 21.86 -1.74 -0.89
C ASP A 294 21.90 -0.88 0.41
N GLU A 295 21.84 0.45 0.28
CA GLU A 295 21.74 1.34 1.44
C GLU A 295 20.44 1.11 2.23
N MET A 296 19.32 0.83 1.55
CA MET A 296 18.06 0.49 2.22
C MET A 296 18.18 -0.82 2.99
N VAL A 297 18.77 -1.86 2.37
CA VAL A 297 19.02 -3.16 3.02
C VAL A 297 19.96 -2.98 4.21
N ALA A 298 21.03 -2.18 4.06
CA ALA A 298 21.97 -1.88 5.13
C ALA A 298 21.30 -1.25 6.35
N TRP A 299 20.35 -0.32 6.15
CA TRP A 299 19.59 0.26 7.25
C TRP A 299 18.75 -0.78 7.98
N TYR A 300 18.02 -1.62 7.25
CA TYR A 300 17.27 -2.69 7.90
C TYR A 300 18.21 -3.62 8.66
N GLN A 301 19.33 -4.07 8.07
CA GLN A 301 20.26 -5.00 8.73
C GLN A 301 21.01 -4.41 9.92
N ALA A 302 21.28 -3.09 9.91
CA ALA A 302 21.92 -2.39 11.03
C ALA A 302 20.99 -2.16 12.21
N ALA A 303 19.66 -2.27 11.99
CA ALA A 303 18.66 -2.02 13.03
C ALA A 303 18.59 -3.17 14.05
N SER A 304 18.46 -2.83 15.31
CA SER A 304 18.15 -3.77 16.39
C SER A 304 16.67 -4.13 16.39
N VAL A 305 15.82 -3.17 16.00
CA VAL A 305 14.37 -3.32 15.87
C VAL A 305 13.84 -2.34 14.82
N PHE A 306 12.90 -2.80 14.01
CA PHE A 306 12.11 -1.94 13.13
C PHE A 306 10.82 -1.54 13.85
N CYS A 307 10.58 -0.23 13.99
CA CYS A 307 9.40 0.31 14.64
C CYS A 307 8.47 0.92 13.58
N ASN A 308 7.22 0.45 13.53
CA ASN A 308 6.19 0.95 12.61
C ASN A 308 4.93 1.38 13.37
N PRO A 309 4.92 2.57 14.01
CA PRO A 309 3.80 3.05 14.78
C PRO A 309 2.74 3.71 13.87
N THR A 310 2.39 3.03 12.77
CA THR A 310 1.42 3.56 11.81
C THR A 310 0.02 3.58 12.41
N MET A 311 -0.71 4.68 12.18
CA MET A 311 -2.09 4.88 12.67
C MET A 311 -3.15 4.34 11.70
N ALA A 312 -2.78 4.14 10.42
CA ALA A 312 -3.62 3.50 9.43
C ALA A 312 -2.75 2.95 8.29
N ASP A 313 -2.88 1.68 8.02
CA ASP A 313 -2.27 1.00 6.85
C ASP A 313 -3.02 -0.28 6.55
N ASN A 314 -3.07 -0.66 5.28
CA ASN A 314 -3.72 -1.92 4.90
C ASN A 314 -2.81 -3.13 5.19
N PHE A 315 -1.63 -3.16 4.52
CA PHE A 315 -0.63 -4.22 4.71
C PHE A 315 0.76 -3.65 4.40
N PRO A 316 1.44 -3.07 5.40
CA PRO A 316 2.68 -2.34 5.18
C PRO A 316 3.83 -3.28 4.79
N THR A 317 4.30 -3.18 3.56
CA THR A 317 5.42 -3.99 3.05
C THR A 317 6.73 -3.72 3.78
N VAL A 318 6.89 -2.56 4.41
CA VAL A 318 8.07 -2.22 5.22
C VAL A 318 8.27 -3.17 6.40
N ASN A 319 7.19 -3.73 6.97
CA ASN A 319 7.29 -4.77 7.99
C ASN A 319 7.93 -6.04 7.41
N ILE A 320 7.51 -6.43 6.20
CA ILE A 320 8.04 -7.62 5.53
C ILE A 320 9.48 -7.37 5.06
N GLU A 321 9.78 -6.16 4.57
CA GLU A 321 11.13 -5.75 4.18
C GLU A 321 12.09 -5.86 5.37
N ALA A 322 11.67 -5.40 6.57
CA ALA A 322 12.44 -5.54 7.80
C ALA A 322 12.66 -7.02 8.17
N LEU A 323 11.61 -7.83 8.16
CA LEU A 323 11.71 -9.27 8.43
C LEU A 323 12.63 -9.97 7.43
N ALA A 324 12.54 -9.65 6.13
CA ALA A 324 13.38 -10.21 5.09
C ALA A 324 14.86 -9.85 5.27
N ALA A 325 15.15 -8.66 5.77
CA ALA A 325 16.51 -8.25 6.15
C ALA A 325 16.99 -8.88 7.47
N GLY A 326 16.12 -9.64 8.17
CA GLY A 326 16.42 -10.29 9.44
C GLY A 326 16.24 -9.40 10.68
N THR A 327 15.41 -8.37 10.56
CA THR A 327 15.16 -7.39 11.63
C THR A 327 13.75 -7.57 12.18
N PRO A 328 13.60 -7.76 13.50
CA PRO A 328 12.30 -7.92 14.12
C PRO A 328 11.52 -6.61 14.13
N VAL A 329 10.20 -6.72 14.23
CA VAL A 329 9.27 -5.61 14.05
C VAL A 329 8.46 -5.37 15.31
N VAL A 330 8.32 -4.09 15.68
CA VAL A 330 7.31 -3.63 16.64
C VAL A 330 6.34 -2.71 15.90
N THR A 331 5.05 -3.01 15.99
CA THR A 331 4.02 -2.24 15.28
C THR A 331 2.76 -2.08 16.14
N PHE A 332 1.99 -1.03 15.83
CA PHE A 332 0.65 -0.91 16.39
C PHE A 332 -0.30 -1.96 15.81
N LYS A 333 -1.32 -2.31 16.60
CA LYS A 333 -2.47 -3.13 16.18
C LYS A 333 -3.37 -2.29 15.27
N THR A 334 -2.91 -2.07 14.05
CA THR A 334 -3.55 -1.17 13.08
C THR A 334 -3.62 -1.84 11.72
N GLY A 335 -4.82 -1.87 11.14
CA GLY A 335 -5.02 -2.46 9.82
C GLY A 335 -4.51 -3.90 9.76
N GLY A 336 -3.93 -4.26 8.63
CA GLY A 336 -3.27 -5.56 8.44
C GLY A 336 -1.80 -5.58 8.89
N SER A 337 -1.31 -4.56 9.60
CA SER A 337 0.08 -4.51 10.07
C SER A 337 0.45 -5.70 10.98
N PRO A 338 -0.42 -6.18 11.88
CA PRO A 338 -0.17 -7.36 12.71
C PRO A 338 -0.01 -8.66 11.93
N GLU A 339 -0.62 -8.79 10.76
CA GLU A 339 -0.68 -10.05 10.02
C GLU A 339 0.70 -10.53 9.52
N ALA A 340 1.66 -9.60 9.36
CA ALA A 340 3.02 -9.92 8.97
C ALA A 340 3.85 -10.55 10.10
N ILE A 341 3.47 -10.39 11.37
CA ILE A 341 4.29 -10.63 12.55
C ILE A 341 3.78 -11.85 13.31
N ASP A 342 4.66 -12.56 14.00
CA ASP A 342 4.36 -13.60 14.97
C ASP A 342 5.23 -13.45 16.23
N GLU A 343 5.03 -14.34 17.20
CA GLU A 343 5.69 -14.31 18.51
C GLU A 343 7.22 -14.38 18.46
N LYS A 344 7.81 -14.90 17.35
CA LYS A 344 9.26 -15.05 17.14
C LYS A 344 9.86 -13.93 16.27
N THR A 345 9.03 -13.03 15.78
CA THR A 345 9.46 -12.02 14.81
C THR A 345 9.16 -10.59 15.21
N GLY A 346 8.46 -10.39 16.34
CA GLY A 346 8.22 -9.05 16.86
C GLY A 346 7.09 -8.97 17.87
N LYS A 347 6.64 -7.73 18.11
CA LYS A 347 5.51 -7.46 19.00
C LYS A 347 4.50 -6.53 18.35
N VAL A 348 3.23 -6.82 18.61
CA VAL A 348 2.08 -5.97 18.27
C VAL A 348 1.60 -5.33 19.55
N VAL A 349 1.46 -4.00 19.56
CA VAL A 349 1.05 -3.21 20.72
C VAL A 349 -0.21 -2.41 20.41
N GLU A 350 -0.98 -2.04 21.43
CA GLU A 350 -2.22 -1.30 21.23
C GLU A 350 -1.94 0.07 20.58
N GLN A 351 -2.80 0.44 19.63
CA GLN A 351 -2.67 1.67 18.86
C GLN A 351 -2.65 2.90 19.76
N GLY A 352 -1.60 3.71 19.63
CA GLY A 352 -1.46 4.95 20.38
C GLY A 352 -0.86 4.80 21.78
N ASN A 353 -0.65 3.59 22.28
CA ASN A 353 -0.04 3.35 23.59
C ASN A 353 1.48 3.50 23.50
N ILE A 354 2.00 4.68 23.89
CA ILE A 354 3.43 4.98 23.81
C ILE A 354 4.26 4.18 24.83
N ASP A 355 3.71 3.91 26.01
CA ASP A 355 4.44 3.19 27.06
C ASP A 355 4.64 1.73 26.66
N GLU A 356 3.58 1.09 26.13
CA GLU A 356 3.66 -0.26 25.60
C GLU A 356 4.60 -0.32 24.39
N LEU A 357 4.55 0.68 23.50
CA LEU A 357 5.45 0.78 22.35
C LEU A 357 6.91 0.86 22.79
N ASN A 358 7.22 1.71 23.78
CA ASN A 358 8.56 1.85 24.32
C ASN A 358 9.08 0.55 24.95
N GLN A 359 8.26 -0.09 25.80
CA GLN A 359 8.60 -1.37 26.41
C GLN A 359 8.83 -2.46 25.36
N ALA A 360 7.98 -2.53 24.34
CA ALA A 360 8.10 -3.52 23.28
C ALA A 360 9.38 -3.29 22.44
N VAL A 361 9.68 -2.03 22.09
CA VAL A 361 10.90 -1.65 21.35
C VAL A 361 12.16 -2.07 22.12
N MET A 362 12.23 -1.76 23.41
CA MET A 362 13.36 -2.14 24.26
C MET A 362 13.47 -3.67 24.37
N TYR A 363 12.37 -4.32 24.69
CA TYR A 363 12.34 -5.79 24.85
C TYR A 363 12.79 -6.53 23.60
N VAL A 364 12.25 -6.17 22.43
CA VAL A 364 12.60 -6.80 21.16
C VAL A 364 14.07 -6.55 20.76
N ALA A 365 14.58 -5.32 21.00
CA ALA A 365 15.95 -4.97 20.71
C ALA A 365 16.96 -5.70 21.62
N GLU A 366 16.56 -6.15 22.81
CA GLU A 366 17.39 -6.82 23.80
C GLU A 366 17.38 -8.34 23.72
N HIS A 367 16.27 -8.93 23.19
CA HIS A 367 16.09 -10.38 23.15
C HIS A 367 16.24 -10.92 21.72
N ARG A 368 17.41 -10.68 21.12
CA ARG A 368 17.72 -11.13 19.75
C ARG A 368 17.90 -12.65 19.61
N ASP A 369 18.01 -13.34 20.70
CA ASP A 369 17.93 -14.81 20.82
C ASP A 369 16.53 -15.32 20.46
N ILE A 370 15.48 -14.68 20.97
CA ILE A 370 14.07 -14.97 20.64
C ILE A 370 13.74 -14.45 19.23
N TYR A 371 14.02 -13.16 18.97
CA TYR A 371 13.74 -12.46 17.72
C TYR A 371 14.94 -12.56 16.76
N SER A 372 15.35 -13.80 16.47
CA SER A 372 16.55 -14.05 15.68
C SER A 372 16.41 -13.62 14.21
N ARG A 373 17.54 -13.32 13.56
CA ARG A 373 17.59 -13.06 12.13
C ARG A 373 16.94 -14.17 11.32
N GLU A 374 17.19 -15.42 11.69
CA GLU A 374 16.68 -16.60 11.00
C GLU A 374 15.15 -16.68 11.10
N ASN A 375 14.58 -16.48 12.30
CA ASN A 375 13.14 -16.46 12.49
C ASN A 375 12.46 -15.38 11.63
N CYS A 376 13.03 -14.18 11.60
CA CYS A 376 12.51 -13.08 10.78
C CYS A 376 12.51 -13.41 9.29
N ILE A 377 13.64 -13.91 8.75
CA ILE A 377 13.75 -14.29 7.33
C ILE A 377 12.79 -15.44 7.01
N LYS A 378 12.70 -16.46 7.86
CA LYS A 378 11.76 -17.57 7.70
C LYS A 378 10.31 -17.09 7.64
N ARG A 379 9.91 -16.19 8.54
CA ARG A 379 8.57 -15.60 8.52
C ARG A 379 8.29 -14.84 7.24
N SER A 380 9.25 -14.04 6.76
CA SER A 380 9.11 -13.24 5.54
C SER A 380 8.86 -14.08 4.29
N GLN A 381 9.32 -15.33 4.22
CA GLN A 381 9.10 -16.22 3.09
C GLN A 381 7.62 -16.44 2.75
N LEU A 382 6.74 -16.35 3.74
CA LEU A 382 5.29 -16.42 3.54
C LEU A 382 4.76 -15.25 2.69
N PHE A 383 5.52 -14.18 2.55
CA PHE A 383 5.17 -12.95 1.85
C PHE A 383 6.14 -12.66 0.69
N SER A 384 6.74 -13.69 0.11
CA SER A 384 7.61 -13.53 -1.05
C SER A 384 6.82 -13.19 -2.32
N ASN A 385 7.49 -12.74 -3.36
CA ASN A 385 6.87 -12.47 -4.67
C ASN A 385 6.15 -13.69 -5.29
N LYS A 386 6.38 -14.91 -4.77
CA LYS A 386 5.62 -16.12 -5.14
C LYS A 386 4.12 -15.99 -4.84
N GLN A 387 3.73 -15.09 -3.90
CA GLN A 387 2.31 -14.77 -3.67
C GLN A 387 1.58 -14.36 -4.95
N TYR A 388 2.27 -13.76 -5.90
CA TYR A 388 1.65 -13.29 -7.15
C TYR A 388 1.32 -14.40 -8.15
N GLU A 389 1.83 -15.61 -7.98
CA GLU A 389 1.40 -16.80 -8.72
C GLU A 389 -0.08 -17.12 -8.44
N GLN A 390 -0.58 -16.79 -7.24
CA GLN A 390 -1.99 -16.94 -6.88
C GLN A 390 -2.93 -16.10 -7.76
N TYR A 391 -2.44 -14.99 -8.33
CA TYR A 391 -3.22 -14.22 -9.30
C TYR A 391 -3.37 -14.97 -10.62
N VAL A 392 -2.31 -15.63 -11.09
CA VAL A 392 -2.36 -16.43 -12.33
C VAL A 392 -3.35 -17.60 -12.18
N GLU A 393 -3.31 -18.28 -11.03
CA GLU A 393 -4.28 -19.33 -10.69
C GLU A 393 -5.72 -18.76 -10.64
N LEU A 394 -5.90 -17.59 -10.04
CA LEU A 394 -7.18 -16.92 -9.95
C LEU A 394 -7.72 -16.56 -11.33
N TYR A 395 -6.90 -15.97 -12.21
CA TYR A 395 -7.33 -15.64 -13.58
C TYR A 395 -7.78 -16.90 -14.34
N ARG A 396 -7.03 -18.00 -14.25
CA ARG A 396 -7.41 -19.28 -14.88
C ARG A 396 -8.71 -19.83 -14.31
N LYS A 397 -8.92 -19.72 -13.00
CA LYS A 397 -10.15 -20.19 -12.34
C LYS A 397 -11.39 -19.42 -12.80
N ILE A 398 -11.30 -18.10 -12.92
CA ILE A 398 -12.45 -17.26 -13.31
C ILE A 398 -12.79 -17.39 -14.80
N LEU A 399 -11.80 -17.73 -15.65
CA LEU A 399 -12.01 -17.96 -17.08
C LEU A 399 -12.61 -19.35 -17.40
N LYS A 400 -12.55 -20.30 -16.46
CA LYS A 400 -13.15 -21.63 -16.62
C LYS A 400 -14.62 -21.69 -16.19
N LYS A 401 -15.12 -20.62 -15.60
CA LYS A 401 -16.54 -20.46 -15.22
C LYS A 401 -17.35 -19.85 -16.36
#